data_19e8c99c5f483fb528aecfa5c9659cc0
#
_entry.id   19e8c99c5f483fb528aecfa5c9659cc0
#
_cell.length_a   1.000
_cell.length_b   1.000
_cell.length_c   1.000
_cell.angle_alpha   90.00
_cell.angle_beta   90.00
_cell.angle_gamma   90.00
#
_symmetry.space_group_name_H-M   'P 1'
#
loop_
_entity.id
_entity.type
_entity.pdbx_description
1 polymer ?
#
loop_
_entity_poly.entity_id
_entity_poly.type
_entity_poly.pdbx_seq_one_letter_code
_entity_poly.pdbx_strand_id
1 'polypeptide(L)'
;MSQSVAAFKPNYFIIQSLDGSKKIDITNSLLFFDYFEDILSPCVTATAQVINSTSLFNLLPIRGGEKVSISVDTAFGEFLFDGDNAFYVYKVSNLDAQKSSEMFTLHLVSREGLTNDTVRCERKYAGNIQTTVTKILKDVLKTKKFKSENIESTSNEFSFIGNNRKPFHVLTWLGPKAVPANGQNSGTSGGENSGIAKGTAGFLFYENKDGFNFRSIDSLVSSTQIQNNSADKESIYSYQYAPIIESNNVETNFRILNYKYEKNIDLMKALRVGMYSNKTYYFDLYSSTLDIYKYTVKDQVKNKLGASKSIAVSEEFGDSISRIMFKASDRGNLNNDGTISGKSRSGADMSMSYSRYNLLFTQALNMVIPCNIRLKVGDIIKAQFPRITRTDNKEADDEQSGNYLIKELRHHFEGNQMVTSVKLIRDSYGLYGPQNE
;
A
#
# COMPACT_ATOMS: atom_id res chain seq x y z
N MET A 1 -36.64 0.29 1.41
CA MET A 1 -36.00 0.31 2.73
C MET A 1 -34.53 0.61 2.50
N SER A 2 -34.04 1.77 2.90
CA SER A 2 -32.61 2.07 2.83
C SER A 2 -31.89 1.15 3.83
N GLN A 3 -31.11 0.18 3.34
CA GLN A 3 -30.24 -0.60 4.21
C GLN A 3 -29.26 0.34 4.88
N SER A 4 -29.09 0.21 6.20
CA SER A 4 -28.04 0.90 6.91
C SER A 4 -26.69 0.49 6.30
N VAL A 5 -25.82 1.45 6.02
CA VAL A 5 -24.49 1.21 5.46
C VAL A 5 -23.63 0.31 6.35
N ALA A 6 -23.97 0.22 7.62
CA ALA A 6 -23.34 -0.69 8.57
C ALA A 6 -23.86 -2.13 8.48
N ALA A 7 -24.93 -2.40 7.71
CA ALA A 7 -25.52 -3.75 7.63
C ALA A 7 -24.85 -4.56 6.50
N PHE A 8 -24.57 -5.80 6.78
CA PHE A 8 -24.08 -6.77 5.80
C PHE A 8 -24.85 -8.08 5.91
N LYS A 9 -24.80 -8.89 4.87
CA LYS A 9 -25.36 -10.23 4.84
C LYS A 9 -24.29 -11.19 4.37
N PRO A 10 -23.79 -12.10 5.21
CA PRO A 10 -22.91 -13.16 4.74
C PRO A 10 -23.71 -14.13 3.85
N ASN A 11 -23.22 -14.38 2.65
CA ASN A 11 -23.79 -15.35 1.74
C ASN A 11 -23.22 -16.74 2.03
N TYR A 12 -21.91 -16.85 2.09
CA TYR A 12 -21.21 -18.08 2.48
C TYR A 12 -19.80 -17.82 2.99
N PHE A 13 -19.34 -18.72 3.86
CA PHE A 13 -17.97 -18.87 4.30
C PHE A 13 -17.62 -20.36 4.25
N ILE A 14 -17.01 -20.82 3.15
CA ILE A 14 -16.80 -22.22 2.84
C ILE A 14 -15.32 -22.57 2.98
N ILE A 15 -15.02 -23.60 3.79
CA ILE A 15 -13.69 -24.21 3.86
C ILE A 15 -13.70 -25.47 3.02
N GLN A 16 -12.74 -25.63 2.13
CA GLN A 16 -12.54 -26.80 1.30
C GLN A 16 -11.29 -27.55 1.73
N SER A 17 -11.40 -28.88 1.88
CA SER A 17 -10.28 -29.77 2.21
C SER A 17 -9.14 -29.68 1.20
N LEU A 18 -7.94 -30.09 1.59
CA LEU A 18 -6.74 -30.08 0.75
C LEU A 18 -6.90 -30.91 -0.53
N ASP A 19 -7.62 -32.01 -0.46
CA ASP A 19 -7.91 -32.90 -1.59
C ASP A 19 -9.13 -32.44 -2.42
N GLY A 20 -9.80 -31.37 -1.98
CA GLY A 20 -11.00 -30.82 -2.65
C GLY A 20 -12.27 -31.65 -2.47
N SER A 21 -12.21 -32.79 -1.77
CA SER A 21 -13.32 -33.75 -1.66
C SER A 21 -14.45 -33.26 -0.75
N LYS A 22 -14.12 -32.48 0.26
CA LYS A 22 -15.07 -31.97 1.25
C LYS A 22 -15.13 -30.44 1.24
N LYS A 23 -16.35 -29.92 1.37
CA LYS A 23 -16.64 -28.52 1.57
C LYS A 23 -17.55 -28.37 2.76
N ILE A 24 -17.21 -27.50 3.68
CA ILE A 24 -18.00 -27.20 4.85
C ILE A 24 -18.29 -25.71 4.89
N ASP A 25 -19.56 -25.40 5.00
CA ASP A 25 -20.02 -24.01 5.20
C ASP A 25 -20.04 -23.72 6.70
N ILE A 26 -19.26 -22.72 7.11
CA ILE A 26 -19.16 -22.27 8.51
C ILE A 26 -19.74 -20.87 8.71
N THR A 27 -20.55 -20.38 7.79
CA THR A 27 -21.14 -19.03 7.82
C THR A 27 -21.84 -18.75 9.16
N ASN A 28 -22.63 -19.69 9.65
CA ASN A 28 -23.36 -19.55 10.92
C ASN A 28 -22.49 -19.73 12.18
N SER A 29 -21.26 -20.19 12.03
CA SER A 29 -20.28 -20.36 13.10
C SER A 29 -19.28 -19.22 13.19
N LEU A 30 -19.37 -18.27 12.30
CA LEU A 30 -18.47 -17.12 12.23
C LEU A 30 -18.84 -16.07 13.29
N LEU A 31 -17.90 -15.72 14.15
CA LEU A 31 -18.06 -14.62 15.12
C LEU A 31 -17.70 -13.29 14.50
N PHE A 32 -16.50 -13.20 13.93
CA PHE A 32 -16.07 -12.04 13.19
C PHE A 32 -15.15 -12.46 12.03
N PHE A 33 -15.11 -11.58 11.05
CA PHE A 33 -14.18 -11.66 9.93
C PHE A 33 -13.49 -10.31 9.72
N ASP A 34 -12.17 -10.34 9.65
CA ASP A 34 -11.31 -9.20 9.37
C ASP A 34 -10.58 -9.41 8.07
N TYR A 35 -10.66 -8.46 7.16
CA TYR A 35 -9.87 -8.40 5.95
C TYR A 35 -8.86 -7.26 6.04
N PHE A 36 -7.60 -7.51 5.65
CA PHE A 36 -6.51 -6.55 5.78
C PHE A 36 -5.80 -6.33 4.45
N GLU A 37 -5.56 -5.07 4.14
CA GLU A 37 -4.63 -4.63 3.10
C GLU A 37 -3.59 -3.68 3.71
N ASP A 38 -2.34 -3.72 3.21
CA ASP A 38 -1.28 -2.77 3.55
C ASP A 38 -0.43 -2.49 2.31
N ILE A 39 -0.24 -1.22 1.96
CA ILE A 39 0.57 -0.79 0.81
C ILE A 39 2.05 -1.22 0.93
N LEU A 40 2.50 -1.58 2.12
CA LEU A 40 3.84 -2.11 2.38
C LEU A 40 3.87 -3.65 2.46
N SER A 41 2.71 -4.31 2.37
CA SER A 41 2.61 -5.77 2.38
C SER A 41 2.46 -6.32 0.96
N PRO A 42 3.27 -7.30 0.57
CA PRO A 42 3.16 -7.92 -0.75
C PRO A 42 1.98 -8.87 -0.90
N CYS A 43 1.19 -9.13 0.14
CA CYS A 43 0.01 -9.99 0.08
C CYS A 43 -1.09 -9.52 1.03
N VAL A 44 -2.34 -9.77 0.63
CA VAL A 44 -3.52 -9.55 1.48
C VAL A 44 -3.66 -10.69 2.48
N THR A 45 -4.17 -10.35 3.66
CA THR A 45 -4.43 -11.30 4.74
C THR A 45 -5.82 -11.11 5.30
N ALA A 46 -6.32 -12.16 5.96
CA ALA A 46 -7.58 -12.06 6.69
C ALA A 46 -7.54 -12.91 7.96
N THR A 47 -8.41 -12.62 8.90
CA THR A 47 -8.62 -13.44 10.09
C THR A 47 -10.10 -13.70 10.28
N ALA A 48 -10.44 -14.91 10.67
CA ALA A 48 -11.81 -15.30 10.97
C ALA A 48 -11.86 -16.05 12.31
N GLN A 49 -12.66 -15.58 13.23
CA GLN A 49 -12.92 -16.30 14.47
C GLN A 49 -14.19 -17.13 14.35
N VAL A 50 -14.08 -18.40 14.69
CA VAL A 50 -15.14 -19.39 14.50
C VAL A 50 -15.46 -20.04 15.82
N ILE A 51 -16.74 -20.19 16.13
CA ILE A 51 -17.26 -21.06 17.18
C ILE A 51 -17.78 -22.33 16.52
N ASN A 52 -17.22 -23.46 16.91
CA ASN A 52 -17.59 -24.76 16.41
C ASN A 52 -18.32 -25.55 17.49
N SER A 53 -19.59 -25.90 17.23
CA SER A 53 -20.39 -26.79 18.06
C SER A 53 -20.56 -28.18 17.45
N THR A 54 -20.02 -28.42 16.23
CA THR A 54 -20.28 -29.63 15.42
C THR A 54 -19.05 -30.48 15.16
N SER A 55 -17.98 -30.33 15.95
CA SER A 55 -16.71 -31.06 15.76
C SER A 55 -16.11 -30.89 14.38
N LEU A 56 -15.96 -29.65 13.93
CA LEU A 56 -15.44 -29.29 12.59
C LEU A 56 -14.11 -29.98 12.30
N PHE A 57 -13.18 -30.00 13.25
CA PHE A 57 -11.88 -30.65 13.07
C PHE A 57 -11.93 -32.17 12.85
N ASN A 58 -12.99 -32.83 13.32
CA ASN A 58 -13.20 -34.25 13.04
C ASN A 58 -13.79 -34.45 11.63
N LEU A 59 -14.61 -33.54 11.18
CA LEU A 59 -15.23 -33.61 9.83
C LEU A 59 -14.26 -33.14 8.74
N LEU A 60 -13.48 -32.12 9.04
CA LEU A 60 -12.46 -31.53 8.17
C LEU A 60 -11.22 -31.20 9.03
N PRO A 61 -10.21 -32.08 9.09
CA PRO A 61 -8.99 -31.77 9.82
C PRO A 61 -8.24 -30.63 9.13
N ILE A 62 -8.26 -29.43 9.75
CA ILE A 62 -7.58 -28.23 9.26
C ILE A 62 -6.10 -28.35 9.64
N ARG A 63 -5.22 -28.38 8.65
CA ARG A 63 -3.76 -28.56 8.83
C ARG A 63 -2.93 -27.43 8.22
N GLY A 64 -3.56 -26.53 7.47
CA GLY A 64 -2.95 -25.47 6.67
C GLY A 64 -2.94 -25.81 5.19
N GLY A 65 -3.27 -24.81 4.37
CA GLY A 65 -3.40 -24.95 2.92
C GLY A 65 -4.84 -25.17 2.44
N GLU A 66 -5.81 -25.31 3.34
CA GLU A 66 -7.23 -25.41 3.00
C GLU A 66 -7.68 -24.13 2.32
N LYS A 67 -8.47 -24.29 1.23
CA LYS A 67 -9.03 -23.17 0.49
C LYS A 67 -10.27 -22.63 1.19
N VAL A 68 -10.35 -21.30 1.31
CA VAL A 68 -11.48 -20.60 1.95
C VAL A 68 -12.11 -19.65 0.93
N SER A 69 -13.38 -19.89 0.64
CA SER A 69 -14.20 -19.03 -0.23
C SER A 69 -15.17 -18.23 0.63
N ILE A 70 -15.26 -16.92 0.36
CA ILE A 70 -16.02 -15.96 1.15
C ILE A 70 -16.85 -15.09 0.22
N SER A 71 -18.13 -14.92 0.54
CA SER A 71 -19.00 -13.94 -0.11
C SER A 71 -19.86 -13.24 0.94
N VAL A 72 -19.84 -11.91 0.89
CA VAL A 72 -20.61 -11.04 1.80
C VAL A 72 -21.28 -9.94 0.97
N ASP A 73 -22.60 -9.81 1.07
CA ASP A 73 -23.33 -8.70 0.48
C ASP A 73 -23.30 -7.47 1.40
N THR A 74 -23.00 -6.35 0.81
CA THR A 74 -22.95 -5.05 1.50
C THR A 74 -23.71 -3.98 0.73
N ALA A 75 -23.96 -2.83 1.34
CA ALA A 75 -24.59 -1.70 0.66
C ALA A 75 -23.79 -1.18 -0.57
N PHE A 76 -22.48 -1.44 -0.63
CA PHE A 76 -21.60 -1.04 -1.72
C PHE A 76 -21.34 -2.14 -2.75
N GLY A 77 -22.02 -3.28 -2.64
CA GLY A 77 -21.89 -4.43 -3.53
C GLY A 77 -21.45 -5.70 -2.79
N GLU A 78 -21.12 -6.73 -3.55
CA GLU A 78 -20.65 -8.00 -3.04
C GLU A 78 -19.13 -7.96 -2.77
N PHE A 79 -18.73 -8.42 -1.58
CA PHE A 79 -17.33 -8.61 -1.18
C PHE A 79 -17.00 -10.09 -1.35
N LEU A 80 -16.39 -10.43 -2.51
CA LEU A 80 -16.24 -11.81 -2.99
C LEU A 80 -14.78 -12.23 -3.08
N PHE A 81 -14.46 -13.35 -2.41
CA PHE A 81 -13.18 -14.05 -2.51
C PHE A 81 -13.43 -15.53 -2.83
N ASP A 82 -13.38 -15.86 -4.11
CA ASP A 82 -13.53 -17.24 -4.60
C ASP A 82 -12.63 -17.48 -5.82
N GLY A 83 -12.61 -18.72 -6.31
CA GLY A 83 -11.83 -19.11 -7.47
C GLY A 83 -10.34 -18.85 -7.29
N ASP A 84 -9.76 -18.02 -8.16
CA ASP A 84 -8.36 -17.61 -8.11
C ASP A 84 -8.08 -16.60 -6.98
N ASN A 85 -9.13 -15.90 -6.49
CA ASN A 85 -9.04 -14.91 -5.41
C ASN A 85 -9.32 -15.48 -4.02
N ALA A 86 -9.60 -16.78 -3.88
CA ALA A 86 -9.86 -17.40 -2.60
C ALA A 86 -8.66 -17.29 -1.65
N PHE A 87 -8.96 -17.30 -0.36
CA PHE A 87 -7.96 -17.36 0.69
C PHE A 87 -7.51 -18.79 0.99
N TYR A 88 -6.40 -18.89 1.70
CA TYR A 88 -5.85 -20.16 2.17
C TYR A 88 -5.50 -20.06 3.65
N VAL A 89 -5.84 -21.09 4.42
CA VAL A 89 -5.47 -21.18 5.84
C VAL A 89 -3.96 -21.37 5.93
N TYR A 90 -3.26 -20.50 6.65
CA TYR A 90 -1.83 -20.70 6.93
C TYR A 90 -1.53 -20.95 8.41
N LYS A 91 -2.46 -20.60 9.30
CA LYS A 91 -2.30 -20.78 10.74
C LYS A 91 -3.67 -20.88 11.41
N VAL A 92 -3.76 -21.70 12.43
CA VAL A 92 -4.87 -21.73 13.39
C VAL A 92 -4.33 -21.35 14.76
N SER A 93 -5.02 -20.49 15.49
CA SER A 93 -4.62 -20.05 16.83
C SER A 93 -5.83 -19.90 17.75
N ASN A 94 -5.57 -19.64 19.02
CA ASN A 94 -6.60 -19.42 20.04
C ASN A 94 -7.62 -20.57 20.12
N LEU A 95 -7.12 -21.81 20.05
CA LEU A 95 -7.98 -22.99 20.20
C LEU A 95 -8.36 -23.14 21.67
N ASP A 96 -9.59 -22.79 21.99
CA ASP A 96 -10.21 -22.97 23.31
C ASP A 96 -11.33 -24.01 23.19
N ALA A 97 -11.14 -25.14 23.84
CA ALA A 97 -12.08 -26.27 23.82
C ALA A 97 -12.86 -26.31 25.13
N GLN A 98 -14.17 -26.13 25.04
CA GLN A 98 -15.12 -26.31 26.14
C GLN A 98 -15.90 -27.62 25.94
N LYS A 99 -16.71 -28.02 26.92
CA LYS A 99 -17.42 -29.33 26.87
C LYS A 99 -18.33 -29.49 25.64
N SER A 100 -18.86 -28.39 25.08
CA SER A 100 -19.85 -28.42 24.00
C SER A 100 -19.50 -27.54 22.79
N SER A 101 -18.39 -26.78 22.85
CA SER A 101 -17.97 -25.86 21.76
C SER A 101 -16.47 -25.68 21.76
N GLU A 102 -15.93 -25.45 20.59
CA GLU A 102 -14.55 -25.07 20.36
C GLU A 102 -14.54 -23.68 19.71
N MET A 103 -13.66 -22.81 20.16
CA MET A 103 -13.43 -21.50 19.55
C MET A 103 -12.00 -21.45 19.03
N PHE A 104 -11.82 -21.00 17.80
CA PHE A 104 -10.50 -20.85 17.21
C PHE A 104 -10.48 -19.70 16.20
N THR A 105 -9.27 -19.25 15.92
CA THR A 105 -9.02 -18.20 14.93
C THR A 105 -8.28 -18.77 13.73
N LEU A 106 -8.87 -18.64 12.55
CA LEU A 106 -8.24 -18.94 11.27
C LEU A 106 -7.46 -17.71 10.79
N HIS A 107 -6.21 -17.89 10.46
CA HIS A 107 -5.40 -16.89 9.78
C HIS A 107 -5.29 -17.27 8.31
N LEU A 108 -5.69 -16.34 7.45
CA LEU A 108 -5.85 -16.54 6.02
C LEU A 108 -4.90 -15.64 5.24
N VAL A 109 -4.43 -16.12 4.11
CA VAL A 109 -3.55 -15.38 3.21
C VAL A 109 -3.93 -15.66 1.76
N SER A 110 -3.62 -14.76 0.85
CA SER A 110 -3.75 -15.01 -0.59
C SER A 110 -2.86 -16.20 -1.01
N ARG A 111 -3.27 -16.93 -2.05
CA ARG A 111 -2.52 -18.07 -2.59
C ARG A 111 -1.04 -17.75 -2.82
N GLU A 112 -0.79 -16.58 -3.35
CA GLU A 112 0.55 -16.11 -3.72
C GLU A 112 1.44 -15.91 -2.49
N GLY A 113 0.87 -15.61 -1.32
CA GLY A 113 1.60 -15.58 -0.05
C GLY A 113 2.23 -16.92 0.29
N LEU A 114 1.47 -18.03 0.13
CA LEU A 114 2.01 -19.39 0.32
C LEU A 114 2.98 -19.79 -0.80
N THR A 115 2.62 -19.48 -2.04
CA THR A 115 3.47 -19.80 -3.20
C THR A 115 4.84 -19.14 -3.09
N ASN A 116 4.90 -17.88 -2.61
CA ASN A 116 6.15 -17.15 -2.42
C ASN A 116 7.17 -17.92 -1.55
N ASP A 117 6.70 -18.72 -0.60
CA ASP A 117 7.59 -19.48 0.28
C ASP A 117 8.11 -20.77 -0.35
N THR A 118 7.46 -21.25 -1.41
CA THR A 118 7.81 -22.51 -2.07
C THR A 118 8.65 -22.34 -3.34
N VAL A 119 8.60 -21.15 -3.97
CA VAL A 119 9.30 -20.88 -5.23
C VAL A 119 10.46 -19.91 -5.05
N ARG A 120 11.39 -19.90 -6.02
CA ARG A 120 12.59 -19.06 -6.02
C ARG A 120 12.82 -18.39 -7.36
N CYS A 121 13.43 -17.21 -7.32
CA CYS A 121 13.94 -16.52 -8.48
C CYS A 121 15.37 -17.00 -8.77
N GLU A 122 15.55 -17.86 -9.78
CA GLU A 122 16.82 -18.51 -10.07
C GLU A 122 17.52 -17.97 -11.32
N ARG A 123 16.76 -17.23 -12.15
CA ARG A 123 17.21 -16.80 -13.46
C ARG A 123 17.91 -15.44 -13.43
N LYS A 124 18.63 -15.12 -14.52
CA LYS A 124 19.01 -13.76 -14.85
C LYS A 124 17.78 -12.99 -15.31
N TYR A 125 17.58 -11.80 -14.77
CA TYR A 125 16.58 -10.84 -15.18
C TYR A 125 17.29 -9.65 -15.80
N ALA A 126 16.80 -9.16 -16.93
CA ALA A 126 17.36 -8.03 -17.66
C ALA A 126 16.27 -7.21 -18.34
N GLY A 127 16.56 -5.94 -18.60
CA GLY A 127 15.68 -4.96 -19.20
C GLY A 127 14.94 -4.12 -18.17
N ASN A 128 13.86 -3.51 -18.61
CA ASN A 128 13.07 -2.61 -17.75
C ASN A 128 12.52 -3.34 -16.51
N ILE A 129 12.54 -2.65 -15.38
CA ILE A 129 12.09 -3.22 -14.10
C ILE A 129 10.63 -3.68 -14.20
N GLN A 130 9.74 -2.92 -14.83
CA GLN A 130 8.35 -3.31 -15.09
C GLN A 130 8.25 -4.68 -15.78
N THR A 131 9.05 -4.92 -16.81
CA THR A 131 9.07 -6.19 -17.54
C THR A 131 9.51 -7.34 -16.62
N THR A 132 10.51 -7.09 -15.78
CA THR A 132 10.98 -8.07 -14.78
C THR A 132 9.90 -8.39 -13.76
N VAL A 133 9.22 -7.37 -13.22
CA VAL A 133 8.07 -7.54 -12.28
C VAL A 133 7.00 -8.41 -12.91
N THR A 134 6.60 -8.10 -14.15
CA THR A 134 5.59 -8.87 -14.89
C THR A 134 6.03 -10.34 -15.11
N LYS A 135 7.30 -10.58 -15.46
CA LYS A 135 7.84 -11.95 -15.62
C LYS A 135 7.81 -12.72 -14.31
N ILE A 136 8.20 -12.10 -13.19
CA ILE A 136 8.16 -12.77 -11.87
C ILE A 136 6.73 -13.14 -11.49
N LEU A 137 5.77 -12.23 -11.69
CA LEU A 137 4.35 -12.51 -11.42
C LEU A 137 3.81 -13.66 -12.28
N LYS A 138 4.08 -13.65 -13.60
CA LYS A 138 3.58 -14.64 -14.54
C LYS A 138 4.28 -16.00 -14.45
N ASP A 139 5.60 -15.98 -14.45
CA ASP A 139 6.41 -17.20 -14.65
C ASP A 139 6.77 -17.88 -13.35
N VAL A 140 7.03 -17.11 -12.28
CA VAL A 140 7.49 -17.64 -10.99
C VAL A 140 6.31 -17.83 -10.04
N LEU A 141 5.52 -16.80 -9.77
CA LEU A 141 4.33 -16.90 -8.92
C LEU A 141 3.13 -17.51 -9.63
N LYS A 142 3.15 -17.52 -10.96
CA LYS A 142 2.08 -18.07 -11.82
C LYS A 142 0.70 -17.49 -11.45
N THR A 143 0.65 -16.20 -11.15
CA THR A 143 -0.57 -15.52 -10.78
C THR A 143 -1.23 -14.84 -11.98
N LYS A 144 -2.56 -14.80 -11.95
CA LYS A 144 -3.38 -14.02 -12.87
C LYS A 144 -3.91 -12.73 -12.22
N LYS A 145 -3.67 -12.55 -10.93
CA LYS A 145 -4.18 -11.45 -10.12
C LYS A 145 -3.41 -10.14 -10.35
N PHE A 146 -3.23 -9.72 -11.58
CA PHE A 146 -2.73 -8.38 -11.87
C PHE A 146 -3.25 -7.88 -13.21
N LYS A 147 -3.48 -6.59 -13.28
CA LYS A 147 -3.80 -5.90 -14.53
C LYS A 147 -2.56 -5.17 -15.02
N SER A 148 -2.37 -5.09 -16.34
CA SER A 148 -1.21 -4.40 -16.93
C SER A 148 -1.15 -2.92 -16.51
N GLU A 149 -2.28 -2.28 -16.28
CA GLU A 149 -2.42 -0.90 -15.81
C GLU A 149 -1.92 -0.69 -14.37
N ASN A 150 -1.96 -1.75 -13.54
CA ASN A 150 -1.51 -1.71 -12.16
C ASN A 150 0.02 -1.89 -12.03
N ILE A 151 0.69 -2.29 -13.11
CA ILE A 151 2.15 -2.42 -13.18
C ILE A 151 2.67 -1.23 -13.99
N GLU A 152 3.06 -0.17 -13.30
CA GLU A 152 3.47 1.09 -13.91
C GLU A 152 4.77 0.95 -14.71
N SER A 153 4.84 1.66 -15.84
CA SER A 153 5.99 1.65 -16.72
C SER A 153 7.21 2.30 -16.07
N THR A 154 8.37 1.66 -16.22
CA THR A 154 9.64 2.19 -15.72
C THR A 154 10.54 2.65 -16.85
N SER A 155 11.29 3.74 -16.61
CA SER A 155 12.23 4.31 -17.61
C SER A 155 13.61 3.66 -17.56
N ASN A 156 13.97 3.08 -16.42
CA ASN A 156 15.31 2.53 -16.20
C ASN A 156 15.33 1.01 -16.37
N GLU A 157 16.45 0.54 -16.86
CA GLU A 157 16.79 -0.87 -16.95
C GLU A 157 17.59 -1.31 -15.73
N PHE A 158 17.35 -2.55 -15.31
CA PHE A 158 18.07 -3.13 -14.19
C PHE A 158 18.24 -4.65 -14.40
N SER A 159 19.48 -5.08 -14.54
CA SER A 159 19.83 -6.49 -14.77
C SER A 159 20.46 -7.09 -13.53
N PHE A 160 19.98 -8.26 -13.12
CA PHE A 160 20.49 -8.95 -11.92
C PHE A 160 20.24 -10.47 -12.01
N ILE A 161 20.89 -11.20 -11.13
CA ILE A 161 20.66 -12.63 -10.93
C ILE A 161 19.78 -12.82 -9.71
N GLY A 162 18.75 -13.64 -9.79
CA GLY A 162 17.77 -13.84 -8.73
C GLY A 162 18.31 -14.47 -7.44
N ASN A 163 19.45 -15.15 -7.50
CA ASN A 163 20.18 -15.73 -6.35
C ASN A 163 19.31 -16.55 -5.40
N ASN A 164 18.36 -17.32 -5.94
CA ASN A 164 17.43 -18.16 -5.17
C ASN A 164 16.61 -17.39 -4.12
N ARG A 165 16.40 -16.08 -4.35
CA ARG A 165 15.57 -15.26 -3.46
C ARG A 165 14.10 -15.51 -3.70
N LYS A 166 13.29 -15.31 -2.65
CA LYS A 166 11.83 -15.37 -2.73
C LYS A 166 11.30 -14.26 -3.65
N PRO A 167 10.25 -14.52 -4.46
CA PRO A 167 9.69 -13.53 -5.39
C PRO A 167 9.31 -12.20 -4.74
N PHE A 168 8.58 -12.20 -3.63
CA PHE A 168 8.17 -10.96 -2.96
C PHE A 168 9.35 -10.14 -2.47
N HIS A 169 10.43 -10.81 -2.01
CA HIS A 169 11.65 -10.12 -1.65
C HIS A 169 12.29 -9.41 -2.85
N VAL A 170 12.31 -10.07 -4.01
CA VAL A 170 12.86 -9.46 -5.24
C VAL A 170 11.99 -8.29 -5.70
N LEU A 171 10.66 -8.46 -5.71
CA LEU A 171 9.71 -7.43 -6.14
C LEU A 171 9.78 -6.18 -5.25
N THR A 172 9.84 -6.36 -3.94
CA THR A 172 10.00 -5.25 -2.98
C THR A 172 11.38 -4.58 -3.10
N TRP A 173 12.44 -5.38 -3.31
CA TRP A 173 13.79 -4.87 -3.47
C TRP A 173 13.99 -4.04 -4.75
N LEU A 174 13.20 -4.32 -5.80
CA LEU A 174 13.20 -3.54 -7.03
C LEU A 174 12.54 -2.17 -6.87
N GLY A 175 11.61 -2.01 -5.94
CA GLY A 175 10.85 -0.77 -5.73
C GLY A 175 11.72 0.48 -5.60
N PRO A 176 12.70 0.55 -4.68
CA PRO A 176 13.57 1.73 -4.52
C PRO A 176 14.45 2.05 -5.73
N LYS A 177 14.63 1.10 -6.65
CA LYS A 177 15.48 1.23 -7.84
C LYS A 177 14.69 1.68 -9.06
N ALA A 178 13.38 1.52 -9.05
CA ALA A 178 12.51 1.81 -10.18
C ALA A 178 12.23 3.32 -10.29
N VAL A 179 12.25 3.82 -11.52
CA VAL A 179 11.95 5.21 -11.88
C VAL A 179 10.81 5.21 -12.88
N PRO A 180 9.73 5.99 -12.67
CA PRO A 180 8.59 6.00 -13.57
C PRO A 180 8.96 6.56 -14.95
N ALA A 181 8.40 5.97 -16.02
CA ALA A 181 8.63 6.42 -17.38
C ALA A 181 7.94 7.75 -17.68
N ASN A 182 6.78 8.01 -17.11
CA ASN A 182 5.91 9.16 -17.31
C ASN A 182 5.74 9.97 -16.00
N GLY A 183 6.85 10.35 -15.35
CA GLY A 183 6.78 11.16 -14.14
C GLY A 183 6.43 12.61 -14.44
N GLN A 184 5.38 13.16 -13.81
CA GLN A 184 5.09 14.60 -13.82
C GLN A 184 6.10 15.42 -13.02
N ASN A 185 6.95 14.78 -12.25
CA ASN A 185 8.03 15.39 -11.48
C ASN A 185 9.37 15.34 -12.24
N SER A 186 9.46 16.02 -13.37
CA SER A 186 10.74 16.27 -14.00
C SER A 186 11.48 17.38 -13.24
N GLY A 187 12.12 17.03 -12.14
CA GLY A 187 13.13 17.90 -11.55
C GLY A 187 14.31 17.96 -12.50
N THR A 188 14.42 19.01 -13.26
CA THR A 188 15.63 19.43 -13.95
C THR A 188 16.62 19.91 -12.89
N SER A 189 17.30 19.01 -12.21
CA SER A 189 18.54 19.40 -11.54
C SER A 189 19.59 19.50 -12.63
N GLY A 190 19.99 20.72 -12.96
CA GLY A 190 21.08 21.02 -13.86
C GLY A 190 22.38 20.41 -13.41
N GLY A 191 22.71 19.29 -13.94
CA GLY A 191 23.99 18.65 -13.96
C GLY A 191 24.15 18.02 -15.32
N GLU A 192 25.27 18.22 -15.96
CA GLU A 192 25.69 17.96 -17.33
C GLU A 192 25.42 16.55 -17.91
N ASN A 193 24.29 15.90 -17.64
CA ASN A 193 23.95 14.61 -18.24
C ASN A 193 22.46 14.57 -18.63
N SER A 194 22.16 15.02 -19.81
CA SER A 194 20.87 15.02 -20.49
C SER A 194 20.39 13.64 -20.93
N GLY A 195 20.21 12.72 -20.01
CA GLY A 195 19.59 11.42 -20.22
C GLY A 195 18.64 11.08 -19.07
N ILE A 196 17.98 12.08 -18.52
CA ILE A 196 17.31 12.03 -17.19
C ILE A 196 15.92 11.40 -17.32
N ALA A 197 15.72 10.34 -16.57
CA ALA A 197 14.41 9.77 -16.30
C ALA A 197 13.45 10.87 -15.78
N LYS A 198 12.23 10.92 -16.33
CA LYS A 198 11.24 11.98 -16.10
C LYS A 198 10.47 11.88 -14.77
N GLY A 199 10.91 11.09 -13.79
CA GLY A 199 10.20 10.90 -12.54
C GLY A 199 11.11 10.69 -11.33
N THR A 200 10.53 10.73 -10.13
CA THR A 200 11.23 10.48 -8.87
C THR A 200 11.27 8.99 -8.60
N ALA A 201 12.45 8.43 -8.31
CA ALA A 201 12.59 7.02 -7.95
C ALA A 201 11.81 6.68 -6.67
N GLY A 202 11.28 5.47 -6.63
CA GLY A 202 10.55 4.90 -5.51
C GLY A 202 9.19 4.34 -5.92
N PHE A 203 9.09 3.00 -5.91
CA PHE A 203 7.88 2.24 -6.20
C PHE A 203 7.49 1.42 -4.98
N LEU A 204 6.22 1.12 -4.88
CA LEU A 204 5.65 0.20 -3.91
C LEU A 204 5.10 -1.02 -4.62
N PHE A 205 5.39 -2.20 -4.07
CA PHE A 205 4.82 -3.47 -4.52
C PHE A 205 3.88 -3.99 -3.43
N TYR A 206 2.62 -4.15 -3.76
CA TYR A 206 1.58 -4.57 -2.82
C TYR A 206 0.44 -5.29 -3.53
N GLU A 207 -0.32 -6.08 -2.76
CA GLU A 207 -1.58 -6.68 -3.19
C GLU A 207 -2.74 -5.95 -2.52
N ASN A 208 -3.81 -5.71 -3.26
CA ASN A 208 -5.11 -5.27 -2.75
C ASN A 208 -6.21 -6.18 -3.31
N LYS A 209 -7.48 -5.91 -3.03
CA LYS A 209 -8.62 -6.71 -3.52
C LYS A 209 -8.65 -6.91 -5.04
N ASP A 210 -8.11 -5.96 -5.82
CA ASP A 210 -8.07 -6.00 -7.29
C ASP A 210 -6.84 -6.74 -7.84
N GLY A 211 -5.91 -7.14 -6.95
CA GLY A 211 -4.70 -7.87 -7.27
C GLY A 211 -3.40 -7.11 -7.02
N PHE A 212 -2.33 -7.54 -7.68
CA PHE A 212 -0.98 -6.99 -7.48
C PHE A 212 -0.78 -5.66 -8.17
N ASN A 213 -0.10 -4.78 -7.47
CA ASN A 213 0.24 -3.43 -7.89
C ASN A 213 1.75 -3.20 -7.78
N PHE A 214 2.32 -2.53 -8.77
CA PHE A 214 3.67 -1.99 -8.73
C PHE A 214 3.62 -0.55 -9.22
N ARG A 215 3.58 0.41 -8.30
CA ARG A 215 3.30 1.80 -8.60
C ARG A 215 4.29 2.73 -7.95
N SER A 216 4.63 3.82 -8.66
CA SER A 216 5.48 4.87 -8.11
C SER A 216 4.75 5.67 -7.04
N ILE A 217 5.50 6.18 -6.05
CA ILE A 217 4.94 7.10 -5.06
C ILE A 217 4.39 8.35 -5.77
N ASP A 218 5.04 8.81 -6.82
CA ASP A 218 4.57 9.96 -7.60
C ASP A 218 3.19 9.72 -8.21
N SER A 219 2.94 8.54 -8.77
CA SER A 219 1.62 8.20 -9.29
C SER A 219 0.56 8.06 -8.20
N LEU A 220 0.94 7.54 -7.04
CA LEU A 220 0.03 7.37 -5.90
C LEU A 220 -0.41 8.70 -5.28
N VAL A 221 0.42 9.75 -5.34
CA VAL A 221 0.11 11.07 -4.78
C VAL A 221 -0.29 12.11 -5.84
N SER A 222 -0.35 11.72 -7.12
CA SER A 222 -0.63 12.65 -8.21
C SER A 222 -2.11 13.04 -8.29
N SER A 223 -2.38 14.27 -8.68
CA SER A 223 -3.72 14.77 -8.96
C SER A 223 -4.43 14.01 -10.08
N THR A 224 -3.69 13.36 -10.97
CA THR A 224 -4.24 12.53 -12.05
C THR A 224 -4.88 11.25 -11.52
N GLN A 225 -4.39 10.70 -10.40
CA GLN A 225 -5.10 9.63 -9.71
C GLN A 225 -6.40 10.10 -9.07
N ILE A 226 -6.39 11.32 -8.58
CA ILE A 226 -7.59 12.00 -8.06
C ILE A 226 -8.66 12.07 -9.15
N GLN A 227 -8.26 12.22 -10.42
CA GLN A 227 -9.18 12.29 -11.57
C GLN A 227 -9.50 10.92 -12.19
N ASN A 228 -8.56 9.95 -12.15
CA ASN A 228 -8.73 8.64 -12.81
C ASN A 228 -9.46 7.60 -11.94
N ASN A 229 -9.51 7.78 -10.62
CA ASN A 229 -10.43 7.01 -9.78
C ASN A 229 -11.91 7.40 -10.04
N SER A 230 -12.13 8.43 -10.83
CA SER A 230 -13.44 8.84 -11.38
C SER A 230 -13.81 8.16 -12.70
N ALA A 231 -13.24 7.00 -13.06
CA ALA A 231 -13.70 6.26 -14.23
C ALA A 231 -15.20 5.89 -14.14
N ASP A 232 -15.79 5.91 -12.95
CA ASP A 232 -17.23 5.86 -12.71
C ASP A 232 -17.83 7.22 -12.29
N LYS A 233 -17.19 8.35 -12.63
CA LYS A 233 -17.68 9.71 -12.31
C LYS A 233 -18.01 9.98 -10.83
N GLU A 234 -17.65 9.09 -9.92
CA GLU A 234 -17.74 9.35 -8.49
C GLU A 234 -16.44 9.99 -8.02
N SER A 235 -16.56 11.22 -7.58
CA SER A 235 -15.51 12.00 -6.92
C SER A 235 -14.84 11.19 -5.82
N ILE A 236 -13.57 11.50 -5.51
CA ILE A 236 -12.85 11.00 -4.33
C ILE A 236 -13.80 10.98 -3.15
N TYR A 237 -13.86 9.84 -2.46
CA TYR A 237 -14.66 9.74 -1.25
C TYR A 237 -14.21 10.79 -0.23
N SER A 238 -15.15 11.66 0.16
CA SER A 238 -14.93 12.72 1.13
C SER A 238 -15.58 12.33 2.45
N TYR A 239 -14.77 12.18 3.49
CA TYR A 239 -15.22 11.85 4.83
C TYR A 239 -15.12 13.08 5.75
N GLN A 240 -16.17 13.33 6.54
CA GLN A 240 -16.25 14.46 7.43
C GLN A 240 -16.46 14.01 8.88
N TYR A 241 -15.68 14.57 9.78
CA TYR A 241 -15.93 14.44 11.20
C TYR A 241 -16.89 15.52 11.65
N ALA A 242 -18.08 15.08 12.08
CA ALA A 242 -19.08 15.99 12.65
C ALA A 242 -19.48 15.47 14.02
N PRO A 243 -19.28 16.23 15.11
CA PRO A 243 -19.64 15.82 16.48
C PRO A 243 -21.15 15.73 16.67
N ILE A 244 -21.94 16.46 15.87
CA ILE A 244 -23.41 16.44 15.92
C ILE A 244 -23.94 16.29 14.50
N ILE A 245 -24.64 15.19 14.22
CA ILE A 245 -25.32 14.99 12.93
C ILE A 245 -26.82 14.96 13.19
N GLU A 246 -27.54 15.85 12.53
CA GLU A 246 -28.96 15.73 12.34
C GLU A 246 -29.28 14.55 11.43
N SER A 247 -30.17 13.68 11.88
CA SER A 247 -30.26 12.26 11.60
C SER A 247 -30.75 11.79 10.21
N ASN A 248 -30.88 12.62 9.19
CA ASN A 248 -31.64 12.23 7.99
C ASN A 248 -30.96 12.46 6.62
N ASN A 249 -29.65 12.73 6.55
CA ASN A 249 -28.98 12.95 5.25
C ASN A 249 -28.13 11.77 4.80
N VAL A 250 -28.06 11.56 3.49
CA VAL A 250 -27.17 10.62 2.78
C VAL A 250 -25.70 10.75 3.19
N GLU A 251 -25.33 11.86 3.79
CA GLU A 251 -24.01 12.18 4.34
C GLU A 251 -23.58 11.31 5.52
N THR A 252 -24.48 10.58 6.18
CA THR A 252 -24.13 9.67 7.29
C THR A 252 -23.19 8.54 6.87
N ASN A 253 -23.18 8.17 5.59
CA ASN A 253 -22.33 7.13 5.05
C ASN A 253 -20.86 7.54 4.94
N PHE A 254 -20.60 8.85 4.90
CA PHE A 254 -19.27 9.44 4.78
C PHE A 254 -18.82 10.16 6.05
N ARG A 255 -19.36 9.71 7.17
CA ARG A 255 -18.99 10.22 8.50
C ARG A 255 -17.75 9.53 9.02
N ILE A 256 -16.84 10.31 9.60
CA ILE A 256 -15.76 9.80 10.41
C ILE A 256 -16.31 9.47 11.80
N LEU A 257 -16.25 8.20 12.20
CA LEU A 257 -16.72 7.73 13.51
C LEU A 257 -15.72 8.05 14.62
N ASN A 258 -14.44 7.84 14.33
CA ASN A 258 -13.32 8.11 15.22
C ASN A 258 -12.05 8.40 14.44
N TYR A 259 -11.16 9.22 14.98
CA TYR A 259 -9.84 9.44 14.39
C TYR A 259 -8.78 9.72 15.46
N LYS A 260 -7.55 9.38 15.17
CA LYS A 260 -6.40 9.62 16.03
C LYS A 260 -5.15 9.86 15.20
N TYR A 261 -4.46 10.96 15.45
CA TYR A 261 -3.14 11.19 14.86
C TYR A 261 -2.10 10.28 15.51
N GLU A 262 -1.37 9.50 14.73
CA GLU A 262 -0.23 8.71 15.18
C GLU A 262 1.07 9.52 15.09
N LYS A 263 1.20 10.26 13.99
CA LYS A 263 2.37 11.08 13.72
C LYS A 263 1.89 12.42 13.17
N ASN A 264 2.37 13.49 13.76
CA ASN A 264 2.10 14.83 13.29
C ASN A 264 3.41 15.54 12.93
N ILE A 265 4.21 15.95 13.91
CA ILE A 265 5.46 16.67 13.67
C ILE A 265 6.57 16.04 14.50
N ASP A 266 7.68 15.65 13.83
CA ASP A 266 8.91 15.23 14.49
C ASP A 266 10.10 15.65 13.62
N LEU A 267 10.48 16.94 13.74
CA LEU A 267 11.55 17.53 12.95
C LEU A 267 12.91 16.87 13.24
N MET A 268 13.21 16.58 14.50
CA MET A 268 14.47 15.96 14.87
C MET A 268 14.66 14.59 14.22
N LYS A 269 13.62 13.77 14.23
CA LYS A 269 13.63 12.46 13.57
C LYS A 269 13.72 12.62 12.06
N ALA A 270 12.98 13.54 11.47
CA ALA A 270 13.00 13.81 10.04
C ALA A 270 14.39 14.21 9.55
N LEU A 271 15.07 15.08 10.28
CA LEU A 271 16.47 15.47 9.99
C LEU A 271 17.42 14.27 10.15
N ARG A 272 17.35 13.52 11.26
CA ARG A 272 18.22 12.36 11.52
C ARG A 272 18.10 11.27 10.47
N VAL A 273 16.90 11.04 9.93
CA VAL A 273 16.71 10.08 8.83
C VAL A 273 17.05 10.65 7.45
N GLY A 274 17.39 11.95 7.33
CA GLY A 274 17.71 12.56 6.05
C GLY A 274 16.50 12.70 5.12
N MET A 275 15.35 12.99 5.68
CA MET A 275 14.09 13.09 4.96
C MET A 275 14.10 14.20 3.92
N TYR A 276 14.67 15.37 4.26
CA TYR A 276 14.69 16.55 3.41
C TYR A 276 15.96 16.67 2.56
N SER A 277 17.11 16.26 3.12
CA SER A 277 18.40 16.32 2.43
C SER A 277 19.30 15.19 2.88
N ASN A 278 19.95 14.53 1.94
CA ASN A 278 20.95 13.51 2.23
C ASN A 278 22.12 13.58 1.24
N LYS A 279 23.26 13.04 1.69
CA LYS A 279 24.45 12.84 0.87
C LYS A 279 24.84 11.37 0.93
N THR A 280 24.95 10.74 -0.20
CA THR A 280 25.30 9.32 -0.28
C THR A 280 26.61 9.14 -1.02
N TYR A 281 27.51 8.42 -0.40
CA TYR A 281 28.77 7.97 -0.98
C TYR A 281 28.57 6.54 -1.47
N TYR A 282 28.71 6.32 -2.78
CA TYR A 282 28.64 5.02 -3.40
C TYR A 282 30.03 4.56 -3.80
N PHE A 283 30.49 3.52 -3.16
CA PHE A 283 31.75 2.88 -3.50
C PHE A 283 31.51 1.73 -4.45
N ASP A 284 32.09 1.79 -5.63
CA ASP A 284 32.08 0.71 -6.59
C ASP A 284 33.29 -0.18 -6.35
N LEU A 285 33.04 -1.35 -5.82
CA LEU A 285 34.06 -2.35 -5.51
C LEU A 285 34.79 -2.87 -6.76
N TYR A 286 34.13 -2.83 -7.92
CA TYR A 286 34.68 -3.36 -9.15
C TYR A 286 35.63 -2.40 -9.85
N SER A 287 35.25 -1.13 -9.95
CA SER A 287 36.07 -0.09 -10.57
C SER A 287 36.93 0.70 -9.55
N SER A 288 36.79 0.41 -8.26
CA SER A 288 37.43 1.17 -7.16
C SER A 288 37.15 2.67 -7.22
N THR A 289 35.98 3.06 -7.74
CA THR A 289 35.57 4.47 -7.83
C THR A 289 34.60 4.83 -6.73
N LEU A 290 34.61 6.10 -6.33
CA LEU A 290 33.72 6.68 -5.34
C LEU A 290 32.84 7.74 -6.02
N ASP A 291 31.53 7.46 -6.10
CA ASP A 291 30.54 8.41 -6.57
C ASP A 291 29.82 9.08 -5.40
N ILE A 292 29.57 10.37 -5.53
CA ILE A 292 28.96 11.19 -4.48
C ILE A 292 27.66 11.80 -5.03
N TYR A 293 26.55 11.51 -4.37
CA TYR A 293 25.24 12.06 -4.71
C TYR A 293 24.70 12.88 -3.56
N LYS A 294 24.35 14.13 -3.84
CA LYS A 294 23.59 15.00 -2.94
C LYS A 294 22.14 15.08 -3.43
N TYR A 295 21.20 14.87 -2.55
CA TYR A 295 19.78 14.99 -2.82
C TYR A 295 19.12 15.96 -1.85
N THR A 296 18.30 16.88 -2.38
CA THR A 296 17.51 17.85 -1.62
C THR A 296 16.08 17.80 -2.16
N VAL A 297 15.11 17.74 -1.30
CA VAL A 297 13.69 17.56 -1.66
C VAL A 297 13.08 18.84 -2.23
N LYS A 298 13.57 20.01 -1.83
CA LYS A 298 12.98 21.33 -2.08
C LYS A 298 12.58 21.58 -3.54
N ASP A 299 13.43 21.19 -4.48
CA ASP A 299 13.24 21.51 -5.91
C ASP A 299 12.75 20.31 -6.73
N GLN A 300 12.57 19.16 -6.11
CA GLN A 300 12.39 17.91 -6.85
C GLN A 300 11.03 17.24 -6.67
N VAL A 301 10.27 17.60 -5.62
CA VAL A 301 8.94 17.04 -5.37
C VAL A 301 7.87 18.08 -5.68
N LYS A 302 7.29 17.98 -6.88
CA LYS A 302 6.22 18.89 -7.35
C LYS A 302 4.84 18.41 -6.93
N ASN A 303 4.57 17.10 -7.01
CA ASN A 303 3.27 16.54 -6.64
C ASN A 303 3.25 16.17 -5.17
N LYS A 304 2.29 16.69 -4.45
CA LYS A 304 2.06 16.49 -3.02
C LYS A 304 0.56 16.35 -2.76
N LEU A 305 0.21 15.68 -1.69
CA LEU A 305 -1.18 15.51 -1.26
C LEU A 305 -1.74 16.79 -0.61
N GLY A 306 -0.91 17.61 0.01
CA GLY A 306 -1.29 18.84 0.68
C GLY A 306 -1.04 20.10 -0.16
N ALA A 307 -1.66 21.22 0.22
CA ALA A 307 -1.59 22.50 -0.46
C ALA A 307 -0.29 23.29 -0.22
N SER A 308 0.47 22.93 0.81
CA SER A 308 1.68 23.68 1.16
C SER A 308 2.65 23.77 -0.02
N LYS A 309 2.96 24.99 -0.47
CA LYS A 309 3.94 25.25 -1.54
C LYS A 309 5.36 24.82 -1.12
N SER A 310 5.64 24.77 0.17
CA SER A 310 6.90 24.31 0.72
C SER A 310 6.70 23.02 1.51
N ILE A 311 7.67 22.13 1.44
CA ILE A 311 7.82 21.09 2.45
C ILE A 311 8.07 21.81 3.76
N ALA A 312 7.32 21.45 4.81
CA ALA A 312 7.27 22.18 6.07
C ALA A 312 8.59 22.12 6.87
N VAL A 313 9.63 22.70 6.28
CA VAL A 313 10.93 22.89 6.95
C VAL A 313 11.49 24.23 6.52
N SER A 314 12.09 24.98 7.47
CA SER A 314 12.76 26.24 7.15
C SER A 314 13.90 25.98 6.17
N GLU A 315 14.24 27.01 5.36
CA GLU A 315 15.33 26.91 4.38
C GLU A 315 16.66 26.52 5.04
N GLU A 316 16.92 27.03 6.23
CA GLU A 316 18.12 26.75 7.01
C GLU A 316 18.32 25.24 7.25
N PHE A 317 17.26 24.51 7.56
CA PHE A 317 17.35 23.07 7.88
C PHE A 317 17.07 22.18 6.67
N GLY A 318 16.30 22.64 5.69
CA GLY A 318 15.91 21.88 4.51
C GLY A 318 17.02 21.69 3.48
N ASP A 319 17.91 22.68 3.34
CA ASP A 319 19.01 22.67 2.37
C ASP A 319 20.31 22.10 2.96
N SER A 320 20.40 22.03 4.29
CA SER A 320 21.55 21.46 5.00
C SER A 320 21.55 19.94 4.92
N ILE A 321 22.70 19.34 4.61
CA ILE A 321 22.83 17.88 4.60
C ILE A 321 22.66 17.35 6.01
N SER A 322 21.52 16.73 6.26
CA SER A 322 21.18 16.21 7.58
C SER A 322 21.59 14.74 7.79
N ARG A 323 21.84 14.00 6.70
CA ARG A 323 22.29 12.60 6.75
C ARG A 323 23.33 12.29 5.70
N ILE A 324 24.38 11.59 6.14
CA ILE A 324 25.41 11.03 5.25
C ILE A 324 25.27 9.50 5.27
N MET A 325 25.28 8.88 4.12
CA MET A 325 25.18 7.44 3.94
C MET A 325 26.35 6.92 3.10
N PHE A 326 26.85 5.73 3.44
CA PHE A 326 27.83 5.00 2.65
C PHE A 326 27.21 3.71 2.16
N LYS A 327 27.28 3.45 0.87
CA LYS A 327 26.72 2.25 0.25
C LYS A 327 27.66 1.69 -0.79
N ALA A 328 27.65 0.36 -0.94
CA ALA A 328 28.28 -0.28 -2.09
C ALA A 328 27.43 -0.02 -3.33
N SER A 329 28.10 0.26 -4.44
CA SER A 329 27.43 0.42 -5.73
C SER A 329 26.89 -0.91 -6.20
N ASP A 330 25.57 -0.94 -6.44
CA ASP A 330 24.93 -2.06 -7.13
C ASP A 330 24.73 -1.60 -8.57
N ARG A 331 25.58 -2.07 -9.47
CA ARG A 331 25.55 -1.59 -10.86
C ARG A 331 24.28 -2.01 -11.60
N GLY A 332 23.72 -3.19 -11.28
CA GLY A 332 22.45 -3.65 -11.84
C GLY A 332 22.39 -3.72 -13.39
N ASN A 333 23.53 -3.65 -14.06
CA ASN A 333 23.65 -3.51 -15.51
C ASN A 333 24.63 -4.54 -16.07
N LEU A 334 24.33 -5.82 -15.89
CA LEU A 334 25.01 -6.88 -16.59
C LEU A 334 24.40 -7.05 -17.99
N ASN A 335 25.12 -6.65 -19.02
CA ASN A 335 24.74 -6.91 -20.41
C ASN A 335 24.62 -8.39 -20.69
N ASN A 336 23.95 -8.77 -21.80
CA ASN A 336 23.82 -10.18 -22.19
C ASN A 336 25.14 -10.84 -22.55
N ASP A 337 26.14 -10.06 -22.94
CA ASP A 337 27.53 -10.48 -23.23
C ASP A 337 28.44 -10.56 -21.99
N GLY A 338 27.87 -10.32 -20.78
CA GLY A 338 28.63 -10.30 -19.53
C GLY A 338 29.37 -8.99 -19.25
N THR A 339 29.33 -8.04 -20.17
CA THR A 339 29.96 -6.73 -19.95
C THR A 339 29.13 -5.88 -19.02
N ILE A 340 29.77 -4.96 -18.28
CA ILE A 340 29.09 -4.02 -17.43
C ILE A 340 28.77 -2.77 -18.26
N SER A 341 27.49 -2.49 -18.47
CA SER A 341 27.11 -1.29 -19.20
C SER A 341 27.40 -0.04 -18.35
N GLY A 342 27.84 1.02 -19.03
CA GLY A 342 28.33 2.23 -18.38
C GLY A 342 27.34 2.91 -17.47
N LYS A 343 27.82 3.85 -16.69
CA LYS A 343 27.18 4.80 -15.72
C LYS A 343 25.79 4.40 -15.24
N SER A 344 25.73 3.47 -14.30
CA SER A 344 24.51 3.20 -13.53
C SER A 344 24.18 4.45 -12.69
N ARG A 345 22.97 4.97 -12.84
CA ARG A 345 22.42 6.03 -11.98
C ARG A 345 21.80 5.50 -10.69
N SER A 346 21.93 4.20 -10.43
CA SER A 346 21.28 3.54 -9.30
C SER A 346 21.56 4.22 -7.95
N GLY A 347 22.73 4.82 -7.81
CA GLY A 347 23.11 5.56 -6.62
C GLY A 347 22.27 6.83 -6.39
N ALA A 348 22.10 7.64 -7.42
CA ALA A 348 21.27 8.85 -7.37
C ALA A 348 19.80 8.49 -7.13
N ASP A 349 19.29 7.51 -7.87
CA ASP A 349 17.91 7.05 -7.77
C ASP A 349 17.61 6.50 -6.37
N MET A 350 18.52 5.75 -5.77
CA MET A 350 18.36 5.24 -4.40
C MET A 350 18.42 6.33 -3.33
N SER A 351 19.22 7.39 -3.52
CA SER A 351 19.25 8.53 -2.60
C SER A 351 17.94 9.31 -2.65
N MET A 352 17.39 9.48 -3.84
CA MET A 352 16.10 10.09 -4.12
C MET A 352 14.96 9.28 -3.52
N SER A 353 14.89 7.99 -3.81
CA SER A 353 13.83 7.10 -3.30
C SER A 353 13.84 7.03 -1.77
N TYR A 354 15.01 7.02 -1.14
CA TYR A 354 15.13 7.03 0.31
C TYR A 354 14.42 8.24 0.94
N SER A 355 14.66 9.45 0.42
CA SER A 355 13.96 10.66 0.87
C SER A 355 12.47 10.58 0.58
N ARG A 356 12.08 10.09 -0.61
CA ARG A 356 10.68 10.00 -1.02
C ARG A 356 9.85 9.06 -0.13
N TYR A 357 10.40 7.89 0.23
CA TYR A 357 9.76 6.97 1.17
C TYR A 357 9.59 7.61 2.56
N ASN A 358 10.60 8.30 3.08
CA ASN A 358 10.50 8.96 4.38
C ASN A 358 9.48 10.10 4.35
N LEU A 359 9.45 10.87 3.26
CA LEU A 359 8.52 11.99 3.08
C LEU A 359 7.06 11.54 3.07
N LEU A 360 6.77 10.37 2.49
CA LEU A 360 5.41 9.81 2.44
C LEU A 360 4.77 9.64 3.82
N PHE A 361 5.60 9.48 4.87
CA PHE A 361 5.17 9.35 6.26
C PHE A 361 5.33 10.65 7.07
N THR A 362 5.18 11.81 6.45
CA THR A 362 5.25 13.11 7.16
C THR A 362 4.15 13.20 8.19
N GLN A 363 2.93 12.85 7.82
CA GLN A 363 1.78 12.77 8.73
C GLN A 363 1.11 11.40 8.61
N ALA A 364 0.68 10.85 9.73
CA ALA A 364 -0.08 9.59 9.80
C ALA A 364 -1.24 9.70 10.77
N LEU A 365 -2.37 9.17 10.38
CA LEU A 365 -3.63 9.27 11.11
C LEU A 365 -4.38 7.93 10.98
N ASN A 366 -4.96 7.45 12.07
CA ASN A 366 -5.91 6.35 12.08
C ASN A 366 -7.33 6.91 12.06
N MET A 367 -8.18 6.32 11.25
CA MET A 367 -9.57 6.74 11.11
C MET A 367 -10.48 5.51 11.05
N VAL A 368 -11.64 5.60 11.70
CA VAL A 368 -12.69 4.59 11.62
C VAL A 368 -13.91 5.22 10.95
N ILE A 369 -14.42 4.53 9.94
CA ILE A 369 -15.53 4.97 9.09
C ILE A 369 -16.56 3.85 8.94
N PRO A 370 -17.82 4.15 8.57
CA PRO A 370 -18.76 3.14 8.10
C PRO A 370 -18.15 2.33 6.97
N CYS A 371 -18.45 1.05 6.91
CA CYS A 371 -17.78 0.18 5.95
C CYS A 371 -18.06 0.59 4.50
N ASN A 372 -16.98 0.74 3.75
CA ASN A 372 -17.00 0.95 2.32
C ASN A 372 -16.02 -0.02 1.66
N ILE A 373 -16.55 -1.13 1.13
CA ILE A 373 -15.75 -2.16 0.47
C ILE A 373 -15.13 -1.71 -0.87
N ARG A 374 -15.51 -0.55 -1.40
CA ARG A 374 -14.92 0.00 -2.62
C ARG A 374 -13.52 0.56 -2.38
N LEU A 375 -13.22 0.96 -1.13
CA LEU A 375 -11.90 1.43 -0.74
C LEU A 375 -10.86 0.30 -0.82
N LYS A 376 -9.65 0.68 -1.18
CA LYS A 376 -8.47 -0.19 -1.22
C LYS A 376 -7.20 0.60 -0.88
N VAL A 377 -6.15 -0.08 -0.49
CA VAL A 377 -4.85 0.58 -0.29
C VAL A 377 -4.32 1.15 -1.59
N GLY A 378 -3.69 2.32 -1.49
CA GLY A 378 -3.23 3.08 -2.64
C GLY A 378 -4.26 4.07 -3.19
N ASP A 379 -5.51 4.06 -2.69
CA ASP A 379 -6.51 5.08 -3.03
C ASP A 379 -6.29 6.34 -2.19
N ILE A 380 -6.72 7.47 -2.77
CA ILE A 380 -6.74 8.75 -2.07
C ILE A 380 -8.17 9.01 -1.58
N ILE A 381 -8.29 9.45 -0.34
CA ILE A 381 -9.53 9.94 0.24
C ILE A 381 -9.34 11.37 0.75
N LYS A 382 -10.43 12.13 0.78
CA LYS A 382 -10.47 13.47 1.40
C LYS A 382 -11.04 13.32 2.80
N ALA A 383 -10.31 13.81 3.80
CA ALA A 383 -10.78 13.86 5.17
C ALA A 383 -10.91 15.32 5.62
N GLN A 384 -12.04 15.66 6.26
CA GLN A 384 -12.32 16.99 6.75
C GLN A 384 -12.54 16.94 8.26
N PHE A 385 -11.77 17.75 8.99
CA PHE A 385 -11.82 17.88 10.43
C PHE A 385 -12.27 19.30 10.80
N PRO A 386 -13.12 19.49 11.82
CA PRO A 386 -13.54 20.81 12.25
C PRO A 386 -12.36 21.54 12.89
N ARG A 387 -12.29 22.82 12.64
CA ARG A 387 -11.35 23.72 13.32
C ARG A 387 -11.74 23.84 14.78
N ILE A 388 -10.80 23.65 15.70
CA ILE A 388 -11.04 23.80 17.14
C ILE A 388 -11.10 25.29 17.46
N THR A 389 -12.30 25.81 17.67
CA THR A 389 -12.55 27.21 18.04
C THR A 389 -13.49 27.27 19.26
N ARG A 390 -13.47 28.40 19.98
CA ARG A 390 -14.41 28.64 21.11
C ARG A 390 -15.83 28.95 20.65
N THR A 391 -16.04 29.24 19.40
CA THR A 391 -17.35 29.52 18.78
C THR A 391 -17.74 28.33 17.91
N ASP A 392 -19.05 28.09 17.77
CA ASP A 392 -19.60 27.03 16.88
C ASP A 392 -19.32 27.28 15.41
N ASN A 393 -18.06 27.45 15.06
CA ASN A 393 -17.65 27.66 13.69
C ASN A 393 -17.48 26.29 13.00
N LYS A 394 -18.20 26.09 11.89
CA LYS A 394 -18.17 24.84 11.09
C LYS A 394 -17.04 24.83 10.06
N GLU A 395 -16.04 25.73 10.19
CA GLU A 395 -14.91 25.78 9.27
C GLU A 395 -14.01 24.57 9.42
N ALA A 396 -13.49 24.08 8.30
CA ALA A 396 -12.53 22.99 8.30
C ALA A 396 -11.16 23.48 8.81
N ASP A 397 -10.44 22.61 9.52
CA ASP A 397 -9.05 22.86 9.90
C ASP A 397 -8.16 22.80 8.65
N ASP A 398 -7.49 23.91 8.34
CA ASP A 398 -6.70 24.08 7.13
C ASP A 398 -5.43 23.21 7.09
N GLU A 399 -4.86 22.86 8.25
CA GLU A 399 -3.63 22.07 8.33
C GLU A 399 -3.91 20.57 8.32
N GLN A 400 -4.99 20.16 8.96
CA GLN A 400 -5.30 18.74 9.18
C GLN A 400 -6.23 18.16 8.12
N SER A 401 -7.14 18.97 7.58
CA SER A 401 -8.03 18.53 6.51
C SER A 401 -7.28 18.43 5.17
N GLY A 402 -7.77 17.59 4.28
CA GLY A 402 -7.21 17.46 2.92
C GLY A 402 -7.16 16.02 2.42
N ASN A 403 -6.32 15.79 1.42
CA ASN A 403 -6.16 14.50 0.78
C ASN A 403 -5.16 13.62 1.54
N TYR A 404 -5.52 12.36 1.70
CA TYR A 404 -4.73 11.34 2.36
C TYR A 404 -4.67 10.08 1.51
N LEU A 405 -3.54 9.41 1.50
CA LEU A 405 -3.34 8.10 0.89
C LEU A 405 -3.67 7.01 1.90
N ILE A 406 -4.46 6.01 1.51
CA ILE A 406 -4.74 4.84 2.34
C ILE A 406 -3.51 3.95 2.35
N LYS A 407 -2.86 3.85 3.53
CA LYS A 407 -1.72 2.97 3.77
C LYS A 407 -2.15 1.57 4.18
N GLU A 408 -3.01 1.48 5.18
CA GLU A 408 -3.55 0.23 5.71
C GLU A 408 -5.08 0.33 5.74
N LEU A 409 -5.72 -0.79 5.48
CA LEU A 409 -7.17 -0.91 5.51
C LEU A 409 -7.55 -2.20 6.22
N ARG A 410 -8.53 -2.11 7.12
CA ARG A 410 -9.17 -3.24 7.76
C ARG A 410 -10.68 -3.11 7.58
N HIS A 411 -11.29 -4.09 6.92
CA HIS A 411 -12.74 -4.27 6.97
C HIS A 411 -13.05 -5.27 8.07
N HIS A 412 -13.84 -4.86 9.05
CA HIS A 412 -14.26 -5.65 10.19
C HIS A 412 -15.74 -5.95 10.09
N PHE A 413 -16.07 -7.23 10.13
CA PHE A 413 -17.43 -7.76 10.06
C PHE A 413 -17.71 -8.54 11.34
N GLU A 414 -18.65 -8.08 12.16
CA GLU A 414 -19.03 -8.71 13.42
C GLU A 414 -20.53 -8.59 13.66
N GLY A 415 -21.20 -9.70 13.92
CA GLY A 415 -22.66 -9.72 14.14
C GLY A 415 -23.41 -9.19 12.92
N ASN A 416 -24.08 -8.03 13.08
CA ASN A 416 -24.80 -7.35 12.00
C ASN A 416 -24.17 -6.00 11.62
N GLN A 417 -22.98 -5.71 12.10
CA GLN A 417 -22.30 -4.44 11.87
C GLN A 417 -20.98 -4.63 11.16
N MET A 418 -20.66 -3.70 10.30
CA MET A 418 -19.37 -3.64 9.67
C MET A 418 -18.80 -2.23 9.71
N VAL A 419 -17.48 -2.17 9.95
CA VAL A 419 -16.74 -0.91 9.98
C VAL A 419 -15.45 -1.05 9.18
N THR A 420 -14.97 0.06 8.64
CA THR A 420 -13.66 0.13 8.00
C THR A 420 -12.73 0.98 8.85
N SER A 421 -11.63 0.41 9.27
CA SER A 421 -10.53 1.14 9.89
C SER A 421 -9.46 1.37 8.84
N VAL A 422 -9.03 2.62 8.67
CA VAL A 422 -7.99 2.99 7.72
C VAL A 422 -6.86 3.72 8.42
N LYS A 423 -5.65 3.39 8.05
CA LYS A 423 -4.48 4.17 8.37
C LYS A 423 -4.10 5.01 7.17
N LEU A 424 -4.11 6.29 7.37
CA LEU A 424 -3.92 7.30 6.35
C LEU A 424 -2.55 7.94 6.52
N ILE A 425 -1.90 8.21 5.40
CA ILE A 425 -0.62 8.90 5.37
C ILE A 425 -0.64 10.03 4.35
N ARG A 426 0.22 11.04 4.55
CA ARG A 426 0.45 12.06 3.53
C ARG A 426 1.85 12.66 3.66
N ASP A 427 2.32 13.20 2.54
CA ASP A 427 3.68 13.70 2.37
C ASP A 427 3.82 15.21 2.63
N SER A 428 2.72 15.91 2.91
CA SER A 428 2.71 17.38 3.09
C SER A 428 1.48 17.82 3.87
N TYR A 429 1.47 19.07 4.34
CA TYR A 429 0.40 19.68 5.10
C TYR A 429 -0.52 20.53 4.21
N GLY A 430 -1.70 20.93 4.73
CA GLY A 430 -2.64 21.85 4.11
C GLY A 430 -3.82 21.17 3.39
N LEU A 431 -4.91 21.95 3.17
CA LEU A 431 -6.21 21.47 2.74
C LEU A 431 -6.26 20.83 1.36
N TYR A 432 -5.49 21.35 0.40
CA TYR A 432 -5.57 20.95 -1.00
C TYR A 432 -4.19 20.86 -1.63
N GLY A 433 -4.04 19.94 -2.58
CA GLY A 433 -2.94 19.99 -3.54
C GLY A 433 -3.01 21.29 -4.36
N PRO A 434 -1.96 21.61 -5.13
CA PRO A 434 -1.91 22.86 -5.89
C PRO A 434 -3.20 23.04 -6.67
N GLN A 435 -3.93 24.13 -6.38
CA GLN A 435 -4.96 24.59 -7.29
C GLN A 435 -4.25 24.95 -8.58
N ASN A 436 -4.68 24.36 -9.69
CA ASN A 436 -4.20 24.78 -11.00
C ASN A 436 -4.52 26.28 -11.15
N GLU A 437 -3.48 27.14 -11.10
CA GLU A 437 -3.52 28.47 -11.65
C GLU A 437 -3.46 28.38 -13.17
#